data_d0bb5bfdef6dcd6654aff8f1f3f7ef14
#
_entry.id   d0bb5bfdef6dcd6654aff8f1f3f7ef14
#
_cell.length_a   1.000
_cell.length_b   1.000
_cell.length_c   1.000
_cell.angle_alpha   90.00
_cell.angle_beta   90.00
_cell.angle_gamma   90.00
#
_symmetry.space_group_name_H-M   'P 1'
#
loop_
_entity.id
_entity.type
_entity.pdbx_description
1 polymer ?
#
loop_
_entity_poly.entity_id
_entity_poly.type
_entity_poly.pdbx_seq_one_letter_code
_entity_poly.pdbx_strand_id
1 'polypeptide(L)'
;MKKLFLTVTVSGALISGAFAQDPNFSQFFASPLTLNAALTGKFDGVYRVAGNYRNQWPTIYNAFTTYTASFDAGLLKNRIPEYDQFGVGILGFADQAGDGVLKTNAAALSISYHKAIDEDGYHQIGAGFQGGFVSKRLDVSKVYFEDQLTTSGFTGPTLEVFPNQRVSVSYFDLNAGLLYNGSTNGYNNFYLGASMYHINRPKETFQNDPYFLLNARVTLQGGGKIPIGQYNYLHFSANHSMQAKAHNTVVGGAYALNLNGDIDNPTTLYLGSWFRFGDAVIPYIGLEFGELHFGATYDVNTSSLKPGSNMRGGAEISLIYIKKPTDPNAKKLNCPKF
;
A
#
# COMPACT_ATOMS: atom_id res chain seq x y z
N MET A 1 27.15 9.87 -42.72
CA MET A 1 25.71 10.13 -42.56
C MET A 1 24.96 9.11 -41.73
N LYS A 2 25.17 7.80 -41.91
CA LYS A 2 24.47 6.76 -41.09
C LYS A 2 24.81 6.76 -39.57
N LYS A 3 26.03 7.14 -39.16
CA LYS A 3 26.43 7.24 -37.76
C LYS A 3 25.85 8.48 -37.06
N LEU A 4 25.60 9.56 -37.77
CA LEU A 4 24.99 10.78 -37.25
C LEU A 4 23.49 10.56 -36.96
N PHE A 5 22.79 9.77 -37.79
CA PHE A 5 21.40 9.41 -37.58
C PHE A 5 21.18 8.49 -36.35
N LEU A 6 22.13 7.59 -36.09
CA LEU A 6 22.06 6.69 -34.94
C LEU A 6 22.27 7.45 -33.62
N THR A 7 23.14 8.45 -33.59
CA THR A 7 23.38 9.28 -32.40
C THR A 7 22.19 10.18 -32.05
N VAL A 8 21.50 10.74 -33.06
CA VAL A 8 20.29 11.55 -32.86
C VAL A 8 19.11 10.68 -32.36
N THR A 9 18.99 9.42 -32.82
CA THR A 9 17.92 8.53 -32.42
C THR A 9 18.11 8.02 -30.96
N VAL A 10 19.35 7.83 -30.50
CA VAL A 10 19.65 7.44 -29.13
C VAL A 10 19.45 8.61 -28.15
N SER A 11 19.80 9.84 -28.55
CA SER A 11 19.57 11.04 -27.71
C SER A 11 18.09 11.39 -27.55
N GLY A 12 17.24 11.06 -28.53
CA GLY A 12 15.78 11.27 -28.45
C GLY A 12 15.01 10.30 -27.57
N ALA A 13 15.59 9.14 -27.22
CA ALA A 13 14.96 8.11 -26.42
C ALA A 13 15.12 8.31 -24.89
N LEU A 14 15.92 9.28 -24.44
CA LEU A 14 16.25 9.50 -23.03
C LEU A 14 15.40 10.58 -22.33
N ILE A 15 14.39 11.15 -23.00
CA ILE A 15 13.47 12.12 -22.38
C ILE A 15 12.16 11.41 -21.94
N SER A 16 12.25 10.21 -21.40
CA SER A 16 11.18 9.69 -20.59
C SER A 16 11.38 10.25 -19.17
N GLY A 17 10.67 11.33 -18.84
CA GLY A 17 10.67 11.90 -17.50
C GLY A 17 10.41 10.79 -16.48
N ALA A 18 11.32 10.58 -15.56
CA ALA A 18 11.12 9.69 -14.43
C ALA A 18 10.04 10.31 -13.53
N PHE A 19 8.85 9.76 -13.56
CA PHE A 19 7.78 10.16 -12.63
C PHE A 19 7.94 9.38 -11.34
N ALA A 20 8.10 10.10 -10.23
CA ALA A 20 8.11 9.51 -8.90
C ALA A 20 6.74 8.90 -8.59
N GLN A 21 6.72 7.68 -8.13
CA GLN A 21 5.54 6.95 -7.67
C GLN A 21 5.66 6.68 -6.17
N ASP A 22 4.51 6.64 -5.50
CA ASP A 22 4.47 6.15 -4.13
C ASP A 22 4.81 4.65 -4.08
N PRO A 23 5.42 4.17 -3.00
CA PRO A 23 5.63 2.76 -2.79
C PRO A 23 4.31 1.98 -2.77
N ASN A 24 4.28 0.86 -3.48
CA ASN A 24 3.13 -0.03 -3.56
C ASN A 24 3.42 -1.35 -2.85
N PHE A 25 2.46 -1.83 -2.05
CA PHE A 25 2.55 -3.14 -1.40
C PHE A 25 1.98 -4.24 -2.28
N SER A 26 2.60 -5.41 -2.25
CA SER A 26 2.05 -6.63 -2.86
C SER A 26 0.88 -7.15 -2.03
N GLN A 27 1.00 -7.05 -0.70
CA GLN A 27 -0.08 -7.29 0.25
C GLN A 27 -0.84 -5.98 0.55
N PHE A 28 -1.39 -5.32 -0.48
CA PHE A 28 -2.10 -4.04 -0.32
C PHE A 28 -3.23 -4.10 0.71
N PHE A 29 -3.85 -5.25 0.88
CA PHE A 29 -4.90 -5.52 1.85
C PHE A 29 -4.39 -5.55 3.30
N ALA A 30 -3.10 -5.81 3.53
CA ALA A 30 -2.50 -5.85 4.86
C ALA A 30 -2.07 -4.47 5.37
N SER A 31 -2.09 -3.43 4.53
CA SER A 31 -1.81 -2.03 4.90
C SER A 31 -3.00 -1.12 4.56
N PRO A 32 -4.14 -1.27 5.24
CA PRO A 32 -5.40 -0.64 4.85
C PRO A 32 -5.34 0.89 4.81
N LEU A 33 -4.63 1.53 5.75
CA LEU A 33 -4.57 3.00 5.83
C LEU A 33 -3.65 3.64 4.77
N THR A 34 -2.81 2.84 4.08
CA THR A 34 -2.06 3.30 2.89
C THR A 34 -2.83 3.08 1.60
N LEU A 35 -3.90 2.28 1.65
CA LEU A 35 -4.73 1.92 0.51
C LEU A 35 -5.93 2.86 0.36
N ASN A 36 -6.68 3.06 1.46
CA ASN A 36 -7.89 3.87 1.44
C ASN A 36 -8.23 4.36 2.86
N ALA A 37 -8.35 5.67 3.05
CA ALA A 37 -8.73 6.28 4.33
C ALA A 37 -10.09 5.77 4.86
N ALA A 38 -11.02 5.38 3.98
CA ALA A 38 -12.29 4.79 4.39
C ALA A 38 -12.16 3.40 5.03
N LEU A 39 -11.00 2.74 4.98
CA LEU A 39 -10.77 1.48 5.68
C LEU A 39 -10.40 1.66 7.16
N THR A 40 -10.29 2.90 7.63
CA THR A 40 -10.02 3.20 9.05
C THR A 40 -11.18 2.70 9.93
N GLY A 41 -10.86 1.90 10.96
CA GLY A 41 -11.87 1.31 11.85
C GLY A 41 -12.80 0.30 11.19
N LYS A 42 -12.59 -0.04 9.89
CA LYS A 42 -13.43 -0.98 9.14
C LYS A 42 -12.85 -2.39 9.22
N PHE A 43 -13.07 -3.04 10.34
CA PHE A 43 -12.72 -4.44 10.63
C PHE A 43 -13.64 -4.99 11.72
N ASP A 44 -13.71 -6.31 11.83
CA ASP A 44 -14.50 -6.99 12.86
C ASP A 44 -13.68 -7.15 14.15
N GLY A 45 -13.78 -6.16 15.04
CA GLY A 45 -13.00 -6.11 16.28
C GLY A 45 -13.15 -4.80 17.04
N VAL A 46 -12.33 -4.63 18.08
CA VAL A 46 -12.29 -3.42 18.92
C VAL A 46 -11.26 -2.42 18.37
N TYR A 47 -10.04 -2.91 18.17
CA TYR A 47 -8.95 -2.15 17.54
C TYR A 47 -8.06 -3.08 16.70
N ARG A 48 -7.37 -2.51 15.74
CA ARG A 48 -6.42 -3.20 14.89
C ARG A 48 -5.05 -2.53 14.96
N VAL A 49 -4.02 -3.36 15.03
CA VAL A 49 -2.62 -2.95 14.80
C VAL A 49 -2.14 -3.69 13.56
N ALA A 50 -1.58 -2.99 12.59
CA ALA A 50 -1.02 -3.62 11.41
C ALA A 50 0.39 -3.10 11.14
N GLY A 51 1.29 -4.00 10.77
CA GLY A 51 2.66 -3.69 10.39
C GLY A 51 3.05 -4.42 9.13
N ASN A 52 3.76 -3.72 8.23
CA ASN A 52 4.27 -4.28 6.99
C ASN A 52 5.73 -3.92 6.80
N TYR A 53 6.47 -4.88 6.28
CA TYR A 53 7.85 -4.72 5.80
C TYR A 53 7.93 -5.20 4.37
N ARG A 54 8.49 -4.39 3.48
CA ARG A 54 8.75 -4.74 2.08
C ARG A 54 10.18 -4.39 1.71
N ASN A 55 10.87 -5.36 1.09
CA ASN A 55 12.16 -5.14 0.43
C ASN A 55 11.99 -5.46 -1.06
N GLN A 56 12.05 -4.43 -1.90
CA GLN A 56 11.87 -4.55 -3.34
C GLN A 56 13.21 -4.46 -4.05
N TRP A 57 13.43 -5.39 -4.99
CA TRP A 57 14.65 -5.53 -5.80
C TRP A 57 15.95 -5.63 -4.97
N PRO A 58 16.04 -6.57 -4.03
CA PRO A 58 17.18 -6.68 -3.11
C PRO A 58 18.52 -6.90 -3.80
N THR A 59 18.50 -7.36 -5.05
CA THR A 59 19.70 -7.57 -5.89
C THR A 59 20.17 -6.32 -6.62
N ILE A 60 19.35 -5.26 -6.64
CA ILE A 60 19.67 -3.97 -7.27
C ILE A 60 20.00 -2.97 -6.18
N TYR A 61 21.15 -3.12 -5.54
CA TYR A 61 21.75 -2.21 -4.55
C TYR A 61 20.73 -1.62 -3.56
N ASN A 62 20.01 -2.50 -2.82
CA ASN A 62 18.99 -2.10 -1.84
C ASN A 62 18.00 -1.06 -2.40
N ALA A 63 17.42 -1.35 -3.58
CA ALA A 63 16.69 -0.35 -4.35
C ALA A 63 15.59 0.29 -3.52
N PHE A 64 14.73 -0.49 -2.83
CA PHE A 64 13.68 0.07 -1.97
C PHE A 64 13.42 -0.79 -0.74
N THR A 65 13.29 -0.15 0.41
CA THR A 65 12.86 -0.76 1.66
C THR A 65 11.78 0.09 2.32
N THR A 66 10.61 -0.49 2.51
CA THR A 66 9.42 0.21 3.00
C THR A 66 8.90 -0.45 4.28
N TYR A 67 8.55 0.37 5.26
CA TYR A 67 7.91 -0.03 6.52
C TYR A 67 6.63 0.75 6.71
N THR A 68 5.60 0.08 7.21
CA THR A 68 4.40 0.75 7.73
C THR A 68 4.02 0.17 9.08
N ALA A 69 3.46 1.02 9.91
CA ALA A 69 2.78 0.63 11.14
C ALA A 69 1.53 1.47 11.29
N SER A 70 0.41 0.84 11.59
CA SER A 70 -0.86 1.54 11.82
C SER A 70 -1.58 0.99 13.04
N PHE A 71 -2.34 1.87 13.66
CA PHE A 71 -3.33 1.55 14.70
C PHE A 71 -4.63 2.22 14.31
N ASP A 72 -5.74 1.47 14.37
CA ASP A 72 -7.07 2.02 14.16
C ASP A 72 -8.11 1.31 15.02
N ALA A 73 -9.17 2.05 15.36
CA ALA A 73 -10.23 1.58 16.23
C ALA A 73 -11.60 2.11 15.79
N GLY A 74 -12.62 1.29 16.01
CA GLY A 74 -14.02 1.70 15.88
C GLY A 74 -14.50 2.34 17.19
N LEU A 75 -14.95 3.59 17.11
CA LEU A 75 -15.44 4.37 18.25
C LEU A 75 -16.96 4.59 18.17
N LEU A 76 -17.52 5.11 19.26
CA LEU A 76 -18.92 5.56 19.36
C LEU A 76 -19.98 4.47 19.15
N LYS A 77 -19.64 3.18 19.28
CA LYS A 77 -20.52 2.01 19.00
C LYS A 77 -21.91 2.11 19.67
N ASN A 78 -22.01 2.77 20.83
CA ASN A 78 -23.27 2.94 21.57
C ASN A 78 -23.90 4.35 21.43
N ARG A 79 -23.36 5.20 20.56
CA ARG A 79 -23.79 6.60 20.39
C ARG A 79 -24.20 6.95 18.96
N ILE A 80 -24.00 6.04 18.03
CA ILE A 80 -24.40 6.14 16.62
C ILE A 80 -25.38 5.01 16.30
N PRO A 81 -26.13 5.07 15.18
CA PRO A 81 -27.01 4.00 14.76
C PRO A 81 -26.31 2.63 14.79
N GLU A 82 -27.07 1.59 15.10
CA GLU A 82 -26.56 0.27 15.50
C GLU A 82 -25.59 -0.36 14.49
N TYR A 83 -25.77 -0.12 13.20
CA TYR A 83 -24.95 -0.69 12.13
C TYR A 83 -23.96 0.31 11.53
N ASP A 84 -24.02 1.57 11.96
CA ASP A 84 -23.06 2.58 11.55
C ASP A 84 -21.71 2.34 12.25
N GLN A 85 -20.63 2.79 11.63
CA GLN A 85 -19.27 2.68 12.18
C GLN A 85 -18.56 4.01 12.04
N PHE A 86 -17.94 4.46 13.13
CA PHE A 86 -17.02 5.60 13.14
C PHE A 86 -15.64 5.10 13.51
N GLY A 87 -14.68 5.33 12.63
CA GLY A 87 -13.30 4.90 12.77
C GLY A 87 -12.35 6.05 12.99
N VAL A 88 -11.32 5.81 13.81
CA VAL A 88 -10.15 6.69 13.96
C VAL A 88 -8.89 5.86 13.82
N GLY A 89 -7.82 6.44 13.30
CA GLY A 89 -6.55 5.72 13.12
C GLY A 89 -5.36 6.63 13.00
N ILE A 90 -4.20 6.04 13.23
CA ILE A 90 -2.88 6.64 12.99
C ILE A 90 -2.07 5.71 12.09
N LEU A 91 -1.24 6.30 11.25
CA LEU A 91 -0.33 5.61 10.34
C LEU A 91 1.06 6.21 10.46
N GLY A 92 2.06 5.37 10.62
CA GLY A 92 3.46 5.67 10.41
C GLY A 92 3.97 4.97 9.17
N PHE A 93 4.75 5.68 8.37
CA PHE A 93 5.32 5.18 7.12
C PHE A 93 6.78 5.60 7.03
N ALA A 94 7.66 4.69 6.63
CA ALA A 94 9.07 4.96 6.37
C ALA A 94 9.51 4.20 5.11
N ASP A 95 10.11 4.92 4.17
CA ASP A 95 10.63 4.39 2.93
C ASP A 95 12.06 4.84 2.68
N GLN A 96 12.88 3.96 2.13
CA GLN A 96 14.26 4.23 1.76
C GLN A 96 14.50 3.74 0.33
N ALA A 97 15.10 4.60 -0.48
CA ALA A 97 15.54 4.27 -1.82
C ALA A 97 17.06 4.41 -1.95
N GLY A 98 17.69 3.52 -2.73
CA GLY A 98 19.10 3.60 -3.08
C GLY A 98 20.04 3.55 -1.86
N ASP A 99 19.88 2.55 -0.97
CA ASP A 99 20.68 2.40 0.25
C ASP A 99 20.62 3.65 1.18
N GLY A 100 19.43 4.23 1.26
CA GLY A 100 19.17 5.40 2.10
C GLY A 100 19.67 6.72 1.53
N VAL A 101 19.92 6.80 0.24
CA VAL A 101 20.15 8.06 -0.50
C VAL A 101 18.92 8.94 -0.37
N LEU A 102 17.74 8.39 -0.65
CA LEU A 102 16.46 9.07 -0.44
C LEU A 102 15.69 8.37 0.69
N LYS A 103 15.27 9.14 1.70
CA LYS A 103 14.44 8.67 2.81
C LYS A 103 13.16 9.47 2.89
N THR A 104 12.04 8.76 2.98
CA THR A 104 10.71 9.37 3.19
C THR A 104 10.15 8.85 4.49
N ASN A 105 9.74 9.75 5.39
CA ASN A 105 9.01 9.42 6.60
C ASN A 105 7.69 10.18 6.61
N ALA A 106 6.62 9.52 7.00
CA ALA A 106 5.31 10.14 7.12
C ALA A 106 4.60 9.67 8.39
N ALA A 107 3.80 10.55 8.94
CA ALA A 107 2.83 10.24 9.98
C ALA A 107 1.48 10.85 9.61
N ALA A 108 0.41 10.09 9.75
CA ALA A 108 -0.93 10.54 9.36
C ALA A 108 -1.97 10.14 10.40
N LEU A 109 -3.01 10.96 10.51
CA LEU A 109 -4.24 10.70 11.26
C LEU A 109 -5.36 10.48 10.27
N SER A 110 -6.23 9.53 10.53
CA SER A 110 -7.37 9.22 9.68
C SER A 110 -8.66 9.07 10.48
N ILE A 111 -9.76 9.43 9.84
CA ILE A 111 -11.11 9.25 10.34
C ILE A 111 -11.98 8.67 9.23
N SER A 112 -12.97 7.88 9.60
CA SER A 112 -13.97 7.38 8.66
C SER A 112 -15.34 7.31 9.30
N TYR A 113 -16.37 7.36 8.46
CA TYR A 113 -17.74 7.07 8.84
C TYR A 113 -18.39 6.17 7.80
N HIS A 114 -19.00 5.08 8.26
CA HIS A 114 -19.74 4.13 7.44
C HIS A 114 -21.19 4.13 7.89
N LYS A 115 -22.09 4.41 6.97
CA LYS A 115 -23.53 4.38 7.16
C LYS A 115 -24.10 3.09 6.61
N ALA A 116 -24.87 2.36 7.43
CA ALA A 116 -25.72 1.29 6.97
C ALA A 116 -26.88 1.84 6.12
N ILE A 117 -27.17 1.18 5.01
CA ILE A 117 -28.25 1.58 4.09
C ILE A 117 -29.42 0.59 4.10
N ASP A 118 -29.27 -0.50 4.83
CA ASP A 118 -30.30 -1.52 5.08
C ASP A 118 -30.49 -1.74 6.59
N GLU A 119 -31.63 -2.32 6.95
CA GLU A 119 -32.00 -2.57 8.35
C GLU A 119 -31.13 -3.65 9.02
N ASP A 120 -30.58 -4.57 8.24
CA ASP A 120 -29.73 -5.66 8.71
C ASP A 120 -28.23 -5.30 8.79
N GLY A 121 -27.85 -4.13 8.28
CA GLY A 121 -26.45 -3.66 8.23
C GLY A 121 -25.55 -4.46 7.30
N TYR A 122 -26.11 -5.21 6.35
CA TYR A 122 -25.35 -5.95 5.36
C TYR A 122 -24.71 -5.04 4.30
N HIS A 123 -25.36 -3.93 3.99
CA HIS A 123 -24.89 -2.96 3.00
C HIS A 123 -24.51 -1.66 3.68
N GLN A 124 -23.30 -1.21 3.45
CA GLN A 124 -22.77 0.02 4.04
C GLN A 124 -22.01 0.85 3.01
N ILE A 125 -22.17 2.16 3.09
CA ILE A 125 -21.38 3.14 2.34
C ILE A 125 -20.57 3.95 3.34
N GLY A 126 -19.29 4.11 3.09
CA GLY A 126 -18.39 4.85 3.96
C GLY A 126 -17.55 5.87 3.22
N ALA A 127 -17.16 6.91 3.95
CA ALA A 127 -16.20 7.89 3.53
C ALA A 127 -15.11 8.02 4.61
N GLY A 128 -13.88 8.31 4.17
CA GLY A 128 -12.75 8.50 5.07
C GLY A 128 -11.88 9.65 4.62
N PHE A 129 -11.27 10.32 5.59
CA PHE A 129 -10.29 11.38 5.38
C PHE A 129 -9.03 11.09 6.18
N GLN A 130 -7.89 11.45 5.60
CA GLN A 130 -6.60 11.31 6.25
C GLN A 130 -5.78 12.57 6.00
N GLY A 131 -5.16 13.09 7.05
CA GLY A 131 -4.22 14.20 7.00
C GLY A 131 -2.91 13.78 7.61
N GLY A 132 -1.79 14.10 6.95
CA GLY A 132 -0.48 13.67 7.38
C GLY A 132 0.62 14.68 7.11
N PHE A 133 1.72 14.49 7.80
CA PHE A 133 2.96 15.23 7.59
C PHE A 133 4.00 14.29 7.00
N VAL A 134 4.61 14.71 5.90
CA VAL A 134 5.64 13.96 5.17
C VAL A 134 6.95 14.72 5.22
N SER A 135 8.04 14.03 5.49
CA SER A 135 9.41 14.56 5.40
C SER A 135 10.24 13.67 4.49
N LYS A 136 10.78 14.26 3.43
CA LYS A 136 11.75 13.61 2.53
C LYS A 136 13.13 14.20 2.74
N ARG A 137 14.14 13.34 2.76
CA ARG A 137 15.56 13.72 2.89
C ARG A 137 16.38 13.03 1.83
N LEU A 138 17.13 13.82 1.10
CA LEU A 138 18.13 13.38 0.13
C LEU A 138 19.53 13.58 0.71
N ASP A 139 20.33 12.52 0.73
CA ASP A 139 21.76 12.56 1.08
C ASP A 139 22.57 12.72 -0.21
N VAL A 140 22.92 13.95 -0.54
CA VAL A 140 23.62 14.30 -1.78
C VAL A 140 25.03 13.70 -1.83
N SER A 141 25.65 13.46 -0.66
CA SER A 141 27.00 12.85 -0.61
C SER A 141 27.04 11.41 -1.14
N LYS A 142 25.89 10.78 -1.29
CA LYS A 142 25.73 9.42 -1.84
C LYS A 142 25.26 9.38 -3.28
N VAL A 143 24.98 10.56 -3.89
CA VAL A 143 24.50 10.66 -5.27
C VAL A 143 25.70 10.81 -6.19
N TYR A 144 25.65 10.11 -7.31
CA TYR A 144 26.60 10.30 -8.41
C TYR A 144 25.92 11.06 -9.54
N PHE A 145 26.62 12.10 -10.04
CA PHE A 145 26.13 12.95 -11.13
C PHE A 145 26.85 12.58 -12.43
N GLU A 146 26.22 12.86 -13.57
CA GLU A 146 26.73 12.53 -14.90
C GLU A 146 28.12 13.15 -15.16
N ASP A 147 28.33 14.38 -14.71
CA ASP A 147 29.58 15.13 -14.85
C ASP A 147 30.77 14.50 -14.11
N GLN A 148 30.51 13.61 -13.15
CA GLN A 148 31.54 12.86 -12.43
C GLN A 148 32.02 11.62 -13.19
N LEU A 149 31.36 11.22 -14.28
CA LEU A 149 31.67 10.01 -15.03
C LEU A 149 32.97 10.22 -15.84
N THR A 150 33.98 9.48 -15.51
CA THR A 150 35.27 9.42 -16.19
C THR A 150 35.50 8.03 -16.80
N THR A 151 36.59 7.83 -17.50
CA THR A 151 37.01 6.50 -17.99
C THR A 151 37.28 5.51 -16.87
N SER A 152 37.48 5.99 -15.64
CA SER A 152 37.71 5.19 -14.42
C SER A 152 36.46 5.10 -13.54
N GLY A 153 35.28 5.47 -14.02
CA GLY A 153 34.01 5.50 -13.30
C GLY A 153 33.65 6.89 -12.77
N PHE A 154 32.75 6.95 -11.76
CA PHE A 154 32.29 8.22 -11.17
C PHE A 154 33.31 8.80 -10.17
N THR A 155 34.45 9.24 -10.69
CA THR A 155 35.60 9.73 -9.89
C THR A 155 35.93 11.22 -10.13
N GLY A 156 35.23 11.87 -11.04
CA GLY A 156 35.39 13.30 -11.33
C GLY A 156 34.76 14.20 -10.26
N PRO A 157 35.15 15.49 -10.21
CA PRO A 157 34.44 16.48 -9.44
C PRO A 157 33.09 16.78 -10.08
N THR A 158 32.07 17.10 -9.24
CA THR A 158 30.77 17.59 -9.77
C THR A 158 30.71 19.11 -9.77
N LEU A 159 30.02 19.65 -10.77
CA LEU A 159 29.65 21.08 -10.86
C LEU A 159 28.32 21.37 -10.16
N GLU A 160 27.58 20.32 -9.76
CA GLU A 160 26.31 20.46 -9.03
C GLU A 160 26.55 21.04 -7.63
N VAL A 161 25.90 22.16 -7.37
CA VAL A 161 26.04 22.88 -6.08
C VAL A 161 24.79 22.69 -5.23
N PHE A 162 24.94 22.04 -4.10
CA PHE A 162 23.91 21.95 -3.08
C PHE A 162 24.31 22.75 -1.85
N PRO A 163 23.36 23.49 -1.23
CA PRO A 163 23.65 24.30 -0.04
C PRO A 163 24.14 23.48 1.16
N ASN A 164 23.75 22.19 1.20
CA ASN A 164 24.16 21.24 2.23
C ASN A 164 24.29 19.84 1.65
N GLN A 165 25.11 18.98 2.26
CA GLN A 165 25.21 17.57 1.91
C GLN A 165 23.91 16.78 2.14
N ARG A 166 23.00 17.30 2.95
CA ARG A 166 21.67 16.74 3.19
C ARG A 166 20.63 17.82 2.98
N VAL A 167 19.78 17.59 2.01
CA VAL A 167 18.63 18.46 1.71
C VAL A 167 17.35 17.76 2.10
N SER A 168 16.40 18.53 2.61
CA SER A 168 15.12 17.99 3.06
C SER A 168 13.96 18.87 2.63
N VAL A 169 12.84 18.24 2.35
CA VAL A 169 11.54 18.88 2.11
C VAL A 169 10.50 18.25 3.02
N SER A 170 9.61 19.08 3.53
CA SER A 170 8.49 18.61 4.34
C SER A 170 7.22 19.30 3.89
N TYR A 171 6.12 18.55 3.89
CA TYR A 171 4.83 19.05 3.46
C TYR A 171 3.69 18.35 4.19
N PHE A 172 2.53 18.99 4.17
CA PHE A 172 1.28 18.42 4.64
C PHE A 172 0.56 17.75 3.47
N ASP A 173 0.03 16.55 3.72
CA ASP A 173 -0.63 15.71 2.74
C ASP A 173 -2.08 15.42 3.14
N LEU A 174 -3.00 15.52 2.18
CA LEU A 174 -4.42 15.25 2.36
C LEU A 174 -4.88 14.13 1.45
N ASN A 175 -5.61 13.19 2.04
CA ASN A 175 -6.13 12.01 1.38
C ASN A 175 -7.60 11.80 1.72
N ALA A 176 -8.36 11.22 0.80
CA ALA A 176 -9.75 10.85 1.01
C ALA A 176 -10.07 9.53 0.33
N GLY A 177 -11.14 8.89 0.79
CA GLY A 177 -11.59 7.66 0.19
C GLY A 177 -13.07 7.39 0.43
N LEU A 178 -13.62 6.57 -0.44
CA LEU A 178 -14.97 6.04 -0.38
C LEU A 178 -14.91 4.52 -0.39
N LEU A 179 -15.84 3.89 0.30
CA LEU A 179 -15.95 2.44 0.37
C LEU A 179 -17.41 2.02 0.38
N TYR A 180 -17.78 1.11 -0.48
CA TYR A 180 -18.99 0.33 -0.36
C TYR A 180 -18.63 -1.07 0.10
N ASN A 181 -19.35 -1.60 1.06
CA ASN A 181 -19.20 -2.96 1.57
C ASN A 181 -20.57 -3.63 1.64
N GLY A 182 -20.66 -4.87 1.16
CA GLY A 182 -21.91 -5.58 1.08
C GLY A 182 -21.80 -7.06 1.40
N SER A 183 -22.95 -7.67 1.76
CA SER A 183 -23.15 -9.10 1.91
C SER A 183 -24.55 -9.46 1.43
N THR A 184 -24.72 -10.66 0.87
CA THR A 184 -26.05 -11.14 0.47
C THR A 184 -26.67 -12.11 1.49
N ASN A 185 -25.88 -12.63 2.42
CA ASN A 185 -26.32 -13.69 3.34
C ASN A 185 -25.62 -13.68 4.70
N GLY A 186 -24.82 -12.64 4.99
CA GLY A 186 -24.02 -12.52 6.22
C GLY A 186 -22.74 -13.38 6.24
N TYR A 187 -22.59 -14.36 5.35
CA TYR A 187 -21.40 -15.22 5.29
C TYR A 187 -20.41 -14.79 4.22
N ASN A 188 -20.92 -14.34 3.08
CA ASN A 188 -20.08 -13.72 2.05
C ASN A 188 -19.84 -12.25 2.37
N ASN A 189 -18.85 -11.69 1.70
CA ASN A 189 -18.56 -10.26 1.75
C ASN A 189 -18.02 -9.82 0.40
N PHE A 190 -18.38 -8.63 -0.03
CA PHE A 190 -17.79 -7.97 -1.19
C PHE A 190 -17.66 -6.48 -0.91
N TYR A 191 -16.64 -5.86 -1.46
CA TYR A 191 -16.40 -4.44 -1.31
C TYR A 191 -15.90 -3.81 -2.60
N LEU A 192 -16.20 -2.54 -2.76
CA LEU A 192 -15.66 -1.66 -3.79
C LEU A 192 -15.23 -0.35 -3.14
N GLY A 193 -14.05 0.12 -3.46
CA GLY A 193 -13.51 1.35 -2.91
C GLY A 193 -12.78 2.19 -3.95
N ALA A 194 -12.79 3.48 -3.69
CA ALA A 194 -12.00 4.46 -4.43
C ALA A 194 -11.29 5.37 -3.44
N SER A 195 -10.04 5.70 -3.68
CA SER A 195 -9.29 6.64 -2.86
C SER A 195 -8.45 7.58 -3.71
N MET A 196 -8.19 8.76 -3.16
CA MET A 196 -7.31 9.75 -3.75
C MET A 196 -6.34 10.25 -2.68
N TYR A 197 -5.05 10.05 -2.93
CA TYR A 197 -3.95 10.54 -2.13
C TYR A 197 -3.34 11.77 -2.78
N HIS A 198 -2.72 12.63 -1.98
CA HIS A 198 -2.12 13.90 -2.43
C HIS A 198 -3.13 14.84 -3.10
N ILE A 199 -4.33 14.97 -2.52
CA ILE A 199 -5.42 15.80 -3.07
C ILE A 199 -4.99 17.26 -3.16
N ASN A 200 -4.25 17.74 -2.18
CA ASN A 200 -3.72 19.10 -2.11
C ASN A 200 -2.49 19.33 -3.00
N ARG A 201 -1.98 18.28 -3.69
CA ARG A 201 -0.82 18.33 -4.58
C ARG A 201 0.32 19.15 -3.96
N PRO A 202 0.89 18.70 -2.82
CA PRO A 202 1.89 19.48 -2.10
C PRO A 202 3.14 19.69 -2.97
N LYS A 203 3.89 20.75 -2.66
CA LYS A 203 5.19 21.00 -3.29
C LYS A 203 6.22 20.00 -2.77
N GLU A 204 6.82 19.24 -3.67
CA GLU A 204 7.88 18.30 -3.37
C GLU A 204 9.14 18.63 -4.17
N THR A 205 9.93 19.57 -3.67
CA THR A 205 11.15 20.04 -4.33
C THR A 205 12.27 20.25 -3.32
N PHE A 206 13.48 19.83 -3.67
CA PHE A 206 14.70 20.08 -2.90
C PHE A 206 15.39 21.40 -3.30
N GLN A 207 14.99 22.03 -4.42
CA GLN A 207 15.60 23.22 -5.00
C GLN A 207 14.67 24.45 -5.04
N ASN A 208 13.58 24.44 -4.25
CA ASN A 208 12.56 25.50 -4.20
C ASN A 208 11.87 25.80 -5.55
N ASP A 209 11.87 24.87 -6.50
CA ASP A 209 11.13 25.04 -7.75
C ASP A 209 9.61 25.07 -7.48
N PRO A 210 8.90 26.17 -7.84
CA PRO A 210 7.48 26.32 -7.58
C PRO A 210 6.59 25.35 -8.39
N TYR A 211 7.11 24.75 -9.44
CA TYR A 211 6.36 23.92 -10.37
C TYR A 211 6.38 22.42 -10.05
N PHE A 212 7.22 21.99 -9.12
CA PHE A 212 7.27 20.59 -8.70
C PHE A 212 6.17 20.26 -7.69
N LEU A 213 4.99 19.93 -8.21
CA LEU A 213 3.84 19.49 -7.45
C LEU A 213 3.74 17.96 -7.49
N LEU A 214 3.57 17.34 -6.32
CA LEU A 214 3.31 15.90 -6.24
C LEU A 214 1.99 15.58 -6.93
N ASN A 215 2.01 14.58 -7.82
CA ASN A 215 0.81 14.16 -8.51
C ASN A 215 -0.11 13.37 -7.60
N ALA A 216 -1.42 13.65 -7.69
CA ALA A 216 -2.41 12.86 -6.98
C ALA A 216 -2.36 11.40 -7.44
N ARG A 217 -2.48 10.47 -6.48
CA ARG A 217 -2.65 9.05 -6.73
C ARG A 217 -4.10 8.66 -6.55
N VAL A 218 -4.72 8.15 -7.60
CA VAL A 218 -6.07 7.59 -7.59
C VAL A 218 -5.97 6.07 -7.53
N THR A 219 -6.73 5.45 -6.62
CA THR A 219 -6.75 4.01 -6.45
C THR A 219 -8.20 3.51 -6.49
N LEU A 220 -8.44 2.50 -7.30
CA LEU A 220 -9.68 1.72 -7.33
C LEU A 220 -9.39 0.34 -6.77
N GLN A 221 -10.20 -0.14 -5.85
CA GLN A 221 -10.01 -1.42 -5.20
C GLN A 221 -11.33 -2.16 -5.05
N GLY A 222 -11.27 -3.47 -5.08
CA GLY A 222 -12.43 -4.31 -4.84
C GLY A 222 -12.02 -5.73 -4.53
N GLY A 223 -12.94 -6.46 -3.93
CA GLY A 223 -12.71 -7.84 -3.57
C GLY A 223 -13.84 -8.41 -2.74
N GLY A 224 -13.58 -9.57 -2.17
CA GLY A 224 -14.55 -10.23 -1.33
C GLY A 224 -14.12 -11.61 -0.88
N LYS A 225 -14.99 -12.22 -0.09
CA LYS A 225 -14.87 -13.61 0.34
C LYS A 225 -16.15 -14.37 -0.01
N ILE A 226 -15.98 -15.60 -0.46
CA ILE A 226 -17.07 -16.53 -0.76
C ILE A 226 -16.86 -17.79 0.08
N PRO A 227 -17.86 -18.26 0.85
CA PRO A 227 -17.76 -19.52 1.60
C PRO A 227 -17.63 -20.71 0.65
N ILE A 228 -16.71 -21.62 0.95
CA ILE A 228 -16.50 -22.89 0.26
C ILE A 228 -16.71 -24.04 1.26
N GLY A 229 -17.85 -24.70 1.16
CA GLY A 229 -18.24 -25.67 2.18
C GLY A 229 -18.58 -25.01 3.53
N GLN A 230 -18.31 -25.70 4.63
CA GLN A 230 -18.74 -25.29 5.97
C GLN A 230 -17.75 -24.34 6.67
N TYR A 231 -16.45 -24.49 6.42
CA TYR A 231 -15.41 -23.83 7.23
C TYR A 231 -14.43 -22.98 6.42
N ASN A 232 -14.39 -23.19 5.10
CA ASN A 232 -13.38 -22.60 4.22
C ASN A 232 -13.94 -21.41 3.45
N TYR A 233 -13.03 -20.56 2.96
CA TYR A 233 -13.39 -19.40 2.14
C TYR A 233 -12.43 -19.25 0.96
N LEU A 234 -12.96 -18.74 -0.14
CA LEU A 234 -12.16 -18.19 -1.22
C LEU A 234 -12.17 -16.68 -1.10
N HIS A 235 -10.98 -16.10 -0.97
CA HIS A 235 -10.77 -14.65 -1.01
C HIS A 235 -10.28 -14.25 -2.39
N PHE A 236 -10.75 -13.12 -2.88
CA PHE A 236 -10.28 -12.51 -4.11
C PHE A 236 -10.20 -11.00 -3.92
N SER A 237 -9.22 -10.37 -4.56
CA SER A 237 -9.09 -8.91 -4.52
C SER A 237 -8.36 -8.37 -5.74
N ALA A 238 -8.68 -7.13 -6.07
CA ALA A 238 -8.07 -6.36 -7.12
C ALA A 238 -7.78 -4.94 -6.63
N ASN A 239 -6.68 -4.40 -7.08
CA ASN A 239 -6.25 -3.03 -6.84
C ASN A 239 -5.71 -2.43 -8.13
N HIS A 240 -6.18 -1.24 -8.49
CA HIS A 240 -5.66 -0.47 -9.63
C HIS A 240 -5.33 0.94 -9.16
N SER A 241 -4.07 1.32 -9.19
CA SER A 241 -3.60 2.65 -8.83
C SER A 241 -2.98 3.38 -10.02
N MET A 242 -3.25 4.66 -10.09
CA MET A 242 -2.74 5.58 -11.11
C MET A 242 -2.10 6.79 -10.43
N GLN A 243 -0.86 7.10 -10.79
CA GLN A 243 -0.16 8.32 -10.34
C GLN A 243 0.67 8.86 -11.49
N ALA A 244 0.44 10.09 -11.89
CA ALA A 244 0.99 10.69 -13.11
C ALA A 244 0.69 9.80 -14.34
N LYS A 245 1.73 9.28 -15.02
CA LYS A 245 1.59 8.39 -16.17
C LYS A 245 1.75 6.91 -15.82
N ALA A 246 1.95 6.60 -14.54
CA ALA A 246 2.19 5.24 -14.11
C ALA A 246 0.90 4.56 -13.63
N HIS A 247 0.78 3.30 -13.93
CA HIS A 247 -0.33 2.44 -13.56
C HIS A 247 0.19 1.19 -12.87
N ASN A 248 -0.46 0.78 -11.81
CA ASN A 248 -0.18 -0.48 -11.12
C ASN A 248 -1.49 -1.23 -10.92
N THR A 249 -1.60 -2.41 -11.51
CA THR A 249 -2.79 -3.27 -11.40
C THR A 249 -2.38 -4.59 -10.80
N VAL A 250 -3.00 -4.96 -9.69
CA VAL A 250 -2.78 -6.23 -8.99
C VAL A 250 -4.12 -6.92 -8.82
N VAL A 251 -4.21 -8.19 -9.22
CA VAL A 251 -5.42 -9.02 -9.09
C VAL A 251 -5.01 -10.41 -8.60
N GLY A 252 -5.79 -10.99 -7.73
CA GLY A 252 -5.52 -12.34 -7.28
C GLY A 252 -6.48 -12.82 -6.21
N GLY A 253 -6.10 -13.92 -5.56
CA GLY A 253 -6.91 -14.51 -4.51
C GLY A 253 -6.16 -15.55 -3.70
N ALA A 254 -6.79 -15.96 -2.61
CA ALA A 254 -6.29 -16.96 -1.71
C ALA A 254 -7.40 -17.89 -1.21
N TYR A 255 -7.11 -19.16 -1.10
CA TYR A 255 -7.93 -20.14 -0.42
C TYR A 255 -7.61 -20.11 1.08
N ALA A 256 -8.62 -19.89 1.90
CA ALA A 256 -8.56 -19.89 3.34
C ALA A 256 -9.04 -21.24 3.87
N LEU A 257 -8.07 -22.07 4.28
CA LEU A 257 -8.29 -23.40 4.84
C LEU A 257 -8.36 -23.33 6.36
N ASN A 258 -9.53 -23.60 6.92
CA ASN A 258 -9.70 -23.74 8.37
C ASN A 258 -9.10 -25.07 8.84
N LEU A 259 -8.09 -25.03 9.71
CA LEU A 259 -7.33 -26.20 10.13
C LEU A 259 -7.94 -26.92 11.34
N ASN A 260 -8.71 -26.21 12.17
CA ASN A 260 -9.25 -26.76 13.43
C ASN A 260 -10.77 -27.02 13.40
N GLY A 261 -11.47 -26.65 12.30
CA GLY A 261 -12.90 -26.84 12.18
C GLY A 261 -13.75 -25.99 13.13
N ASP A 262 -13.16 -25.00 13.80
CA ASP A 262 -13.84 -24.06 14.68
C ASP A 262 -14.22 -22.80 13.87
N ILE A 263 -15.47 -22.37 13.98
CA ILE A 263 -16.00 -21.17 13.28
C ILE A 263 -15.74 -19.91 14.11
N ASP A 264 -15.77 -20.03 15.44
CA ASP A 264 -15.65 -18.88 16.34
C ASP A 264 -14.20 -18.51 16.61
N ASN A 265 -13.30 -19.49 16.70
CA ASN A 265 -11.85 -19.29 16.84
C ASN A 265 -11.07 -20.10 15.79
N PRO A 266 -11.20 -19.74 14.52
CA PRO A 266 -10.54 -20.49 13.46
C PRO A 266 -9.02 -20.33 13.53
N THR A 267 -8.31 -21.42 13.25
CA THR A 267 -6.93 -21.40 12.82
C THR A 267 -6.94 -21.58 11.32
N THR A 268 -6.59 -20.54 10.58
CA THR A 268 -6.77 -20.51 9.13
C THR A 268 -5.43 -20.38 8.40
N LEU A 269 -5.15 -21.31 7.51
CA LEU A 269 -4.04 -21.23 6.56
C LEU A 269 -4.54 -20.61 5.25
N TYR A 270 -3.88 -19.57 4.80
CA TYR A 270 -4.15 -18.93 3.52
C TYR A 270 -3.07 -19.33 2.50
N LEU A 271 -3.50 -19.82 1.36
CA LEU A 271 -2.63 -20.14 0.23
C LEU A 271 -3.19 -19.44 -1.02
N GLY A 272 -2.37 -18.61 -1.64
CA GLY A 272 -2.84 -17.81 -2.75
C GLY A 272 -1.77 -17.28 -3.66
N SER A 273 -2.20 -16.51 -4.64
CA SER A 273 -1.31 -15.78 -5.53
C SER A 273 -2.00 -14.54 -6.07
N TRP A 274 -1.22 -13.48 -6.22
CA TRP A 274 -1.62 -12.28 -6.96
C TRP A 274 -0.76 -12.13 -8.20
N PHE A 275 -1.28 -11.44 -9.17
CA PHE A 275 -0.61 -11.11 -10.41
C PHE A 275 -0.56 -9.58 -10.57
N ARG A 276 0.65 -9.02 -10.62
CA ARG A 276 0.87 -7.62 -10.96
C ARG A 276 1.11 -7.53 -12.45
N PHE A 277 0.17 -6.91 -13.17
CA PHE A 277 0.22 -6.83 -14.64
C PHE A 277 1.50 -6.15 -15.11
N GLY A 278 2.18 -6.83 -16.03
CA GLY A 278 3.43 -6.35 -16.63
C GLY A 278 4.66 -6.38 -15.72
N ASP A 279 4.56 -6.93 -14.48
CA ASP A 279 5.68 -6.91 -13.54
C ASP A 279 5.96 -8.27 -12.87
N ALA A 280 5.02 -8.86 -12.12
CA ALA A 280 5.35 -10.00 -11.27
C ALA A 280 4.17 -10.96 -11.02
N VAL A 281 4.49 -12.22 -10.75
CA VAL A 281 3.64 -13.19 -10.05
C VAL A 281 4.00 -13.18 -8.58
N ILE A 282 3.01 -13.17 -7.69
CA ILE A 282 3.16 -12.94 -6.26
C ILE A 282 2.52 -14.09 -5.48
N PRO A 283 3.20 -15.21 -5.24
CA PRO A 283 2.75 -16.22 -4.31
C PRO A 283 2.59 -15.64 -2.90
N TYR A 284 1.57 -16.10 -2.19
CA TYR A 284 1.20 -15.68 -0.85
C TYR A 284 0.94 -16.88 0.05
N ILE A 285 1.45 -16.78 1.27
CA ILE A 285 1.09 -17.65 2.38
C ILE A 285 0.71 -16.79 3.58
N GLY A 286 -0.36 -17.15 4.26
CA GLY A 286 -0.81 -16.48 5.47
C GLY A 286 -1.27 -17.48 6.53
N LEU A 287 -1.16 -17.09 7.79
CA LEU A 287 -1.65 -17.85 8.93
C LEU A 287 -2.42 -16.91 9.88
N GLU A 288 -3.69 -17.22 10.10
CA GLU A 288 -4.52 -16.56 11.11
C GLU A 288 -4.66 -17.51 12.31
N PHE A 289 -4.29 -17.02 13.48
CA PHE A 289 -4.40 -17.74 14.73
C PHE A 289 -4.86 -16.80 15.84
N GLY A 290 -6.06 -17.04 16.36
CA GLY A 290 -6.67 -16.20 17.39
C GLY A 290 -6.93 -14.76 16.89
N GLU A 291 -6.17 -13.82 17.44
CA GLU A 291 -6.24 -12.38 17.10
C GLU A 291 -5.13 -11.92 16.13
N LEU A 292 -4.22 -12.83 15.77
CA LEU A 292 -3.06 -12.56 14.95
C LEU A 292 -3.25 -13.10 13.53
N HIS A 293 -2.87 -12.30 12.53
CA HIS A 293 -2.74 -12.71 11.15
C HIS A 293 -1.32 -12.35 10.66
N PHE A 294 -0.57 -13.36 10.27
CA PHE A 294 0.75 -13.25 9.66
C PHE A 294 0.64 -13.56 8.17
N GLY A 295 1.25 -12.73 7.33
CA GLY A 295 1.29 -12.91 5.88
C GLY A 295 2.71 -12.75 5.33
N ALA A 296 3.04 -13.54 4.31
CA ALA A 296 4.28 -13.43 3.55
C ALA A 296 4.04 -13.57 2.05
N THR A 297 4.70 -12.72 1.27
CA THR A 297 4.71 -12.77 -0.20
C THR A 297 6.12 -12.67 -0.73
N TYR A 298 6.29 -13.19 -1.94
CA TYR A 298 7.51 -13.03 -2.72
C TYR A 298 7.15 -12.66 -4.16
N ASP A 299 7.63 -11.51 -4.63
CA ASP A 299 7.41 -11.07 -6.00
C ASP A 299 8.40 -11.77 -6.93
N VAL A 300 7.90 -12.58 -7.84
CA VAL A 300 8.70 -13.19 -8.91
C VAL A 300 8.57 -12.32 -10.15
N ASN A 301 9.61 -11.55 -10.49
CA ASN A 301 9.59 -10.66 -11.65
C ASN A 301 9.44 -11.42 -12.96
N THR A 302 8.47 -11.00 -13.76
CA THR A 302 8.22 -11.51 -15.13
C THR A 302 8.44 -10.42 -16.19
N SER A 303 8.67 -9.18 -15.76
CA SER A 303 8.89 -8.00 -16.60
C SER A 303 10.26 -7.99 -17.30
N SER A 304 10.50 -6.97 -18.11
CA SER A 304 11.80 -6.69 -18.75
C SER A 304 12.94 -6.46 -17.73
N LEU A 305 12.62 -6.20 -16.46
CA LEU A 305 13.59 -6.09 -15.37
C LEU A 305 14.16 -7.45 -14.91
N LYS A 306 13.56 -8.56 -15.38
CA LYS A 306 13.98 -9.94 -15.03
C LYS A 306 15.49 -10.20 -15.11
N PRO A 307 16.25 -9.76 -16.15
CA PRO A 307 17.69 -9.98 -16.20
C PRO A 307 18.45 -9.23 -15.10
N GLY A 308 18.05 -7.98 -14.80
CA GLY A 308 18.71 -7.16 -13.77
C GLY A 308 18.40 -7.58 -12.34
N SER A 309 17.17 -8.03 -12.09
CA SER A 309 16.71 -8.48 -10.76
C SER A 309 16.99 -9.96 -10.49
N ASN A 310 17.46 -10.74 -11.46
CA ASN A 310 17.55 -12.21 -11.38
C ASN A 310 16.21 -12.84 -10.95
N MET A 311 15.10 -12.34 -11.46
CA MET A 311 13.72 -12.70 -11.10
C MET A 311 13.32 -12.36 -9.64
N ARG A 312 14.19 -11.71 -8.85
CA ARG A 312 13.94 -11.36 -7.45
C ARG A 312 13.28 -9.99 -7.36
N GLY A 313 11.94 -9.96 -7.42
CA GLY A 313 11.15 -8.74 -7.41
C GLY A 313 11.04 -8.12 -6.02
N GLY A 314 10.91 -8.95 -4.99
CA GLY A 314 10.83 -8.45 -3.62
C GLY A 314 10.21 -9.44 -2.66
N ALA A 315 10.46 -9.24 -1.37
CA ALA A 315 9.83 -9.96 -0.28
C ALA A 315 9.01 -9.00 0.57
N GLU A 316 7.86 -9.45 1.05
CA GLU A 316 7.01 -8.66 1.92
C GLU A 316 6.45 -9.53 3.05
N ILE A 317 6.46 -8.99 4.27
CA ILE A 317 5.93 -9.62 5.46
C ILE A 317 4.93 -8.66 6.10
N SER A 318 3.82 -9.20 6.55
CA SER A 318 2.79 -8.46 7.28
C SER A 318 2.43 -9.14 8.59
N LEU A 319 2.10 -8.34 9.58
CA LEU A 319 1.53 -8.79 10.84
C LEU A 319 0.34 -7.89 11.19
N ILE A 320 -0.81 -8.50 11.40
CA ILE A 320 -2.03 -7.81 11.81
C ILE A 320 -2.53 -8.45 13.11
N TYR A 321 -2.81 -7.60 14.08
CA TYR A 321 -3.45 -7.97 15.33
C TYR A 321 -4.81 -7.28 15.39
N ILE A 322 -5.88 -8.06 15.58
CA ILE A 322 -7.25 -7.54 15.74
C ILE A 322 -7.79 -8.01 17.09
N LYS A 323 -7.95 -7.07 18.01
CA LYS A 323 -8.55 -7.36 19.30
C LYS A 323 -10.03 -7.67 19.14
N LYS A 324 -10.42 -8.92 19.44
CA LYS A 324 -11.82 -9.35 19.44
C LYS A 324 -12.56 -8.75 20.64
N PRO A 325 -13.88 -8.48 20.52
CA PRO A 325 -14.69 -8.09 21.67
C PRO A 325 -14.66 -9.15 22.78
N THR A 326 -14.66 -8.69 24.02
CA THR A 326 -14.71 -9.60 25.18
C THR A 326 -16.12 -10.19 25.40
N ASP A 327 -17.15 -9.46 24.96
CA ASP A 327 -18.54 -9.92 25.01
C ASP A 327 -18.78 -10.96 23.89
N PRO A 328 -19.12 -12.23 24.24
CA PRO A 328 -19.41 -13.27 23.23
C PRO A 328 -20.63 -12.92 22.35
N ASN A 329 -21.54 -12.09 22.85
CA ASN A 329 -22.73 -11.65 22.13
C ASN A 329 -22.49 -10.37 21.34
N ALA A 330 -21.25 -9.85 21.33
CA ALA A 330 -20.91 -8.69 20.54
C ALA A 330 -21.20 -8.97 19.06
N LYS A 331 -21.88 -8.03 18.44
CA LYS A 331 -22.29 -8.15 17.05
C LYS A 331 -21.09 -8.27 16.13
N LYS A 332 -21.08 -9.31 15.29
CA LYS A 332 -20.08 -9.47 14.22
C LYS A 332 -20.37 -8.46 13.13
N LEU A 333 -19.36 -7.68 12.78
CA LEU A 333 -19.48 -6.65 11.75
C LEU A 333 -19.12 -7.24 10.37
N ASN A 334 -19.92 -6.92 9.36
CA ASN A 334 -19.59 -7.29 8.00
C ASN A 334 -18.48 -6.35 7.48
N CYS A 335 -17.26 -6.85 7.40
CA CYS A 335 -16.08 -6.06 7.04
C CYS A 335 -15.25 -6.76 5.97
N PRO A 336 -14.60 -5.99 5.07
CA PRO A 336 -13.61 -6.55 4.14
C PRO A 336 -12.50 -7.24 4.93
N LYS A 337 -12.17 -8.48 4.53
CA LYS A 337 -11.01 -9.19 5.11
C LYS A 337 -9.76 -9.13 4.21
N PHE A 338 -9.94 -8.89 2.90
CA PHE A 338 -8.88 -8.72 1.90
C PHE A 338 -9.19 -7.56 0.98
#